data_e42601edb7f3a119f3df6f1d180739aa
#
_entry.id   e42601edb7f3a119f3df6f1d180739aa
#
_cell.length_a   1.000
_cell.length_b   1.000
_cell.length_c   1.000
_cell.angle_alpha   90.00
_cell.angle_beta   90.00
_cell.angle_gamma   90.00
#
_symmetry.space_group_name_H-M   'P 1'
#
loop_
_entity.id
_entity.type
_entity.pdbx_description
1 polymer ?
#
loop_
_entity_poly.entity_id
_entity_poly.type
_entity_poly.pdbx_seq_one_letter_code
_entity_poly.pdbx_strand_id
1 'polypeptide(L)'
;MPPLALAIPHPPTFSITATDVLSGDPLLTEARELLRRAKRQAEMGQDHEAMTLLSRARDLLLSDGASVTHEAARRRAETLKEVKAFSDELAAIQVMTEIPFDGEGSLITSEDLRALEQAIPEISSPVKPEISYDVPIELNRRVEKFVDLFSTKKRDGIAKALERSGRYLPLMREIFAEKGLPLDLVNLAYIESSFKLYAYSRARAVGLWQFIRGTGRKYGLTINWWVDERRDPVKASTAAADYLSELYAMFQSWPLAIAAYNSGEGKVKRAIRRQRTTNFWKLKLPRETRYYVPAFMAMTIIAKDPEEYGFEPPVEQPWQVDQIALPQPTDLRLLAKAAGVSTKELKDLNPELRRPVTPPQEGYLLNLPPGSRANFLEALAQLPQVRRVVWRQHRIRRGEALSTIARRYRTTVTVLMEMNHLKNPHRIRAGTRITVPVPAFTVAQAPSTTRPGKNEKIFSSSNSSHYVVRRGDTLWDIARAHRVSTHDLKRWNNLNGSRIYPGHTLRIHPEAPQARHVTWRQHRVRRGETLSTIAQRHGTTVPVLMEMNQLNNPHRIQAGTRITVPVPTQAPGPQAL
;
A
#
# COMPACT_ATOMS: atom_id res chain seq x y z
N MET A 1 -2.69 -9.93 59.92
CA MET A 1 -1.84 -10.06 58.72
C MET A 1 -2.07 -8.85 57.83
N PRO A 2 -1.08 -7.99 57.61
CA PRO A 2 -1.22 -6.84 56.73
C PRO A 2 -1.02 -7.26 55.27
N PRO A 3 -1.59 -6.53 54.28
CA PRO A 3 -1.50 -6.89 52.87
C PRO A 3 -0.15 -6.57 52.25
N LEU A 4 0.33 -7.49 51.41
CA LEU A 4 1.56 -7.36 50.64
C LEU A 4 1.45 -6.18 49.64
N ALA A 5 2.33 -5.22 49.81
CA ALA A 5 2.57 -4.16 48.86
C ALA A 5 3.31 -4.72 47.64
N LEU A 6 2.68 -4.66 46.45
CA LEU A 6 3.31 -4.92 45.17
C LEU A 6 4.31 -3.80 44.87
N ALA A 7 5.58 -4.16 44.82
CA ALA A 7 6.68 -3.27 44.44
C ALA A 7 6.56 -2.91 42.95
N ILE A 8 6.45 -1.61 42.66
CA ILE A 8 6.55 -1.04 41.33
C ILE A 8 8.02 -1.13 40.88
N PRO A 9 8.36 -1.73 39.74
CA PRO A 9 9.76 -1.75 39.29
C PRO A 9 10.18 -0.34 38.86
N HIS A 10 11.27 0.12 39.45
CA HIS A 10 11.93 1.38 39.10
C HIS A 10 12.40 1.31 37.62
N PRO A 11 12.29 2.42 36.85
CA PRO A 11 12.82 2.47 35.48
C PRO A 11 14.37 2.37 35.54
N PRO A 12 14.98 1.71 34.52
CA PRO A 12 16.44 1.53 34.53
C PRO A 12 17.15 2.89 34.45
N THR A 13 18.05 3.12 35.41
CA THR A 13 19.00 4.22 35.40
C THR A 13 20.00 4.02 34.27
N PHE A 14 19.89 4.81 33.21
CA PHE A 14 20.82 4.78 32.09
C PHE A 14 22.03 5.65 32.42
N SER A 15 23.22 5.04 32.38
CA SER A 15 24.51 5.69 32.54
C SER A 15 24.74 6.71 31.42
N ILE A 16 24.95 7.96 31.81
CA ILE A 16 25.44 9.05 30.95
C ILE A 16 26.86 8.66 30.53
N THR A 17 27.14 8.63 29.24
CA THR A 17 28.49 8.33 28.73
C THR A 17 29.42 9.50 29.08
N ALA A 18 30.64 9.20 29.49
CA ALA A 18 31.66 10.19 29.94
C ALA A 18 31.94 11.31 28.92
N THR A 19 31.58 11.14 27.65
CA THR A 19 31.73 12.13 26.58
C THR A 19 30.68 13.24 26.61
N ASP A 20 29.50 13.02 27.25
CA ASP A 20 28.44 14.02 27.33
C ASP A 20 28.62 15.00 28.50
N VAL A 21 29.40 14.62 29.53
CA VAL A 21 29.68 15.44 30.73
C VAL A 21 30.71 16.52 30.47
N LEU A 22 31.53 16.38 29.42
CA LEU A 22 32.63 17.30 29.11
C LEU A 22 32.21 18.55 28.28
N SER A 23 30.95 18.68 27.89
CA SER A 23 30.53 19.80 26.99
C SER A 23 30.10 21.08 27.74
N GLY A 24 29.83 21.03 29.02
CA GLY A 24 29.45 22.21 29.82
C GLY A 24 28.14 22.92 29.41
N ASP A 25 27.41 22.38 28.41
CA ASP A 25 26.18 22.97 27.89
C ASP A 25 24.96 22.08 28.22
N PRO A 26 24.18 22.44 29.28
CA PRO A 26 23.04 21.64 29.72
C PRO A 26 21.90 21.59 28.68
N LEU A 27 21.71 22.69 27.92
CA LEU A 27 20.66 22.75 26.88
C LEU A 27 20.98 21.83 25.71
N LEU A 28 22.24 21.73 25.32
CA LEU A 28 22.69 20.80 24.28
C LEU A 28 22.51 19.35 24.72
N THR A 29 22.78 19.04 25.97
CA THR A 29 22.63 17.70 26.55
C THR A 29 21.15 17.29 26.58
N GLU A 30 20.25 18.18 27.03
CA GLU A 30 18.80 17.94 27.03
C GLU A 30 18.24 17.80 25.61
N ALA A 31 18.64 18.67 24.70
CA ALA A 31 18.21 18.60 23.29
C ALA A 31 18.62 17.29 22.63
N ARG A 32 19.81 16.78 22.88
CA ARG A 32 20.27 15.47 22.39
C ARG A 32 19.48 14.31 22.98
N GLU A 33 19.12 14.38 24.26
CA GLU A 33 18.27 13.35 24.86
C GLU A 33 16.85 13.38 24.26
N LEU A 34 16.27 14.56 24.07
CA LEU A 34 14.99 14.70 23.38
C LEU A 34 15.04 14.15 21.94
N LEU A 35 16.13 14.39 21.20
CA LEU A 35 16.34 13.83 19.87
C LEU A 35 16.42 12.29 19.92
N ARG A 36 17.13 11.72 20.91
CA ARG A 36 17.17 10.26 21.09
C ARG A 36 15.80 9.68 21.42
N ARG A 37 15.03 10.35 22.28
CA ARG A 37 13.65 9.95 22.63
C ARG A 37 12.73 10.06 21.43
N ALA A 38 12.82 11.13 20.66
CA ALA A 38 12.05 11.29 19.42
C ALA A 38 12.33 10.16 18.41
N LYS A 39 13.61 9.80 18.24
CA LYS A 39 14.00 8.68 17.38
C LYS A 39 13.40 7.35 17.86
N ARG A 40 13.36 7.10 19.18
CA ARG A 40 12.72 5.91 19.77
C ARG A 40 11.20 5.91 19.56
N GLN A 41 10.54 7.04 19.76
CA GLN A 41 9.08 7.15 19.54
C GLN A 41 8.70 6.93 18.07
N ALA A 42 9.45 7.51 17.14
CA ALA A 42 9.25 7.28 15.71
C ALA A 42 9.49 5.80 15.33
N GLU A 43 10.47 5.12 15.94
CA GLU A 43 10.68 3.67 15.76
C GLU A 43 9.48 2.83 16.24
N MET A 44 8.73 3.31 17.24
CA MET A 44 7.50 2.68 17.73
C MET A 44 6.25 3.09 16.93
N GLY A 45 6.41 3.94 15.90
CA GLY A 45 5.30 4.46 15.09
C GLY A 45 4.49 5.55 15.77
N GLN A 46 5.04 6.18 16.81
CA GLN A 46 4.45 7.29 17.56
C GLN A 46 4.98 8.62 17.00
N ASP A 47 4.76 8.86 15.71
CA ASP A 47 5.33 9.98 14.97
C ASP A 47 4.91 11.35 15.53
N HIS A 48 3.68 11.48 16.05
CA HIS A 48 3.20 12.70 16.69
C HIS A 48 3.98 13.05 17.97
N GLU A 49 4.23 12.05 18.82
CA GLU A 49 5.03 12.23 20.04
C GLU A 49 6.49 12.54 19.70
N ALA A 50 7.02 11.89 18.65
CA ALA A 50 8.35 12.17 18.14
C ALA A 50 8.47 13.62 17.64
N MET A 51 7.51 14.14 16.90
CA MET A 51 7.48 15.52 16.43
C MET A 51 7.41 16.54 17.59
N THR A 52 6.62 16.23 18.62
CA THR A 52 6.55 17.08 19.83
C THR A 52 7.91 17.18 20.53
N LEU A 53 8.61 16.07 20.66
CA LEU A 53 9.96 16.02 21.27
C LEU A 53 10.99 16.76 20.40
N LEU A 54 10.90 16.67 19.07
CA LEU A 54 11.78 17.40 18.14
C LEU A 54 11.54 18.91 18.19
N SER A 55 10.27 19.34 18.29
CA SER A 55 9.96 20.76 18.47
C SER A 55 10.60 21.31 19.73
N ARG A 56 10.46 20.59 20.85
CA ARG A 56 11.08 20.97 22.13
C ARG A 56 12.61 20.99 22.05
N ALA A 57 13.21 19.99 21.40
CA ALA A 57 14.66 19.95 21.20
C ALA A 57 15.17 21.14 20.36
N ARG A 58 14.41 21.51 19.31
CA ARG A 58 14.68 22.68 18.49
C ARG A 58 14.62 23.97 19.31
N ASP A 59 13.57 24.12 20.11
CA ASP A 59 13.34 25.34 20.89
C ASP A 59 14.42 25.54 21.96
N LEU A 60 14.91 24.44 22.58
CA LEU A 60 16.07 24.48 23.48
C LEU A 60 17.37 24.90 22.79
N LEU A 61 17.62 24.43 21.56
CA LEU A 61 18.83 24.76 20.80
C LEU A 61 18.81 26.20 20.24
N LEU A 62 17.63 26.79 20.09
CA LEU A 62 17.43 28.17 19.65
C LEU A 62 17.31 29.16 20.81
N SER A 63 17.16 28.69 22.05
CA SER A 63 17.07 29.58 23.20
C SER A 63 18.44 30.23 23.49
N ASP A 64 18.43 31.53 23.73
CA ASP A 64 19.61 32.32 24.12
C ASP A 64 20.07 31.90 25.52
N GLY A 65 21.06 31.04 25.58
CA GLY A 65 21.75 30.68 26.85
C GLY A 65 23.01 31.54 27.01
N ALA A 66 23.22 32.02 28.21
CA ALA A 66 24.35 32.82 28.57
C ALA A 66 25.69 32.25 28.06
N SER A 67 26.51 33.13 27.46
CA SER A 67 27.92 32.93 27.07
C SER A 67 28.33 31.49 26.70
N VAL A 68 27.98 31.07 25.53
CA VAL A 68 28.35 29.75 25.02
C VAL A 68 29.70 29.82 24.34
N THR A 69 30.62 28.90 24.66
CA THR A 69 31.92 28.80 23.98
C THR A 69 31.70 28.57 22.47
N HIS A 70 32.63 29.00 21.62
CA HIS A 70 32.54 28.83 20.17
C HIS A 70 32.33 27.34 19.75
N GLU A 71 32.92 26.42 20.51
CA GLU A 71 32.77 24.98 20.30
C GLU A 71 31.37 24.47 20.67
N ALA A 72 30.79 24.96 21.77
CA ALA A 72 29.43 24.61 22.17
C ALA A 72 28.40 25.16 21.19
N ALA A 73 28.59 26.39 20.68
CA ALA A 73 27.76 26.99 19.62
C ALA A 73 27.80 26.14 18.33
N ARG A 74 28.98 25.69 17.93
CA ARG A 74 29.15 24.78 16.78
C ARG A 74 28.41 23.45 16.98
N ARG A 75 28.54 22.82 18.13
CA ARG A 75 27.85 21.57 18.48
C ARG A 75 26.34 21.74 18.57
N ARG A 76 25.83 22.89 19.06
CA ARG A 76 24.40 23.25 19.00
C ARG A 76 23.92 23.31 17.55
N ALA A 77 24.65 24.01 16.67
CA ALA A 77 24.30 24.15 15.27
C ALA A 77 24.29 22.79 14.54
N GLU A 78 25.24 21.91 14.83
CA GLU A 78 25.26 20.54 14.28
C GLU A 78 24.05 19.71 14.77
N THR A 79 23.71 19.77 16.05
CA THR A 79 22.56 19.07 16.62
C THR A 79 21.24 19.65 16.11
N LEU A 80 21.14 20.98 15.94
CA LEU A 80 19.98 21.64 15.34
C LEU A 80 19.77 21.17 13.88
N LYS A 81 20.86 20.99 13.14
CA LYS A 81 20.80 20.44 11.77
C LYS A 81 20.27 19.00 11.77
N GLU A 82 20.69 18.18 12.75
CA GLU A 82 20.16 16.81 12.90
C GLU A 82 18.67 16.81 13.30
N VAL A 83 18.27 17.66 14.25
CA VAL A 83 16.88 17.82 14.67
C VAL A 83 16.00 18.24 13.50
N LYS A 84 16.44 19.25 12.73
CA LYS A 84 15.73 19.72 11.55
C LYS A 84 15.64 18.65 10.47
N ALA A 85 16.74 17.99 10.14
CA ALA A 85 16.74 16.91 9.14
C ALA A 85 15.80 15.76 9.52
N PHE A 86 15.77 15.38 10.80
CA PHE A 86 14.88 14.32 11.28
C PHE A 86 13.42 14.79 11.38
N SER A 87 13.17 16.05 11.73
CA SER A 87 11.84 16.67 11.68
C SER A 87 11.31 16.74 10.25
N ASP A 88 12.13 17.14 9.28
CA ASP A 88 11.76 17.18 7.85
C ASP A 88 11.52 15.76 7.30
N GLU A 89 12.31 14.78 7.75
CA GLU A 89 12.11 13.36 7.42
C GLU A 89 10.78 12.84 7.98
N LEU A 90 10.46 13.12 9.25
CA LEU A 90 9.17 12.75 9.86
C LEU A 90 8.02 13.53 9.25
N ALA A 91 8.16 14.82 8.99
CA ALA A 91 7.14 15.61 8.31
C ALA A 91 6.89 15.11 6.88
N ALA A 92 7.94 14.70 6.14
CA ALA A 92 7.79 14.08 4.84
C ALA A 92 7.11 12.70 4.93
N ILE A 93 7.39 11.93 5.99
CA ILE A 93 6.69 10.68 6.31
C ILE A 93 5.26 11.00 6.75
N GLN A 94 5.04 12.05 7.51
CA GLN A 94 3.77 12.49 8.07
C GLN A 94 2.85 13.08 6.99
N VAL A 95 3.35 13.88 6.07
CA VAL A 95 2.62 14.30 4.85
C VAL A 95 2.21 13.10 4.00
N MET A 96 2.84 11.94 4.18
CA MET A 96 2.49 10.69 3.51
C MET A 96 1.71 9.69 4.36
N THR A 97 1.72 9.83 5.68
CA THR A 97 1.02 8.92 6.61
C THR A 97 -0.07 9.60 7.42
N GLU A 98 0.01 10.88 7.62
CA GLU A 98 -1.01 11.72 8.26
C GLU A 98 -1.74 12.53 7.20
N ILE A 99 -2.83 11.99 6.88
CA ILE A 99 -4.01 12.80 6.68
C ILE A 99 -4.39 13.26 8.08
N PRO A 100 -4.70 14.56 8.24
CA PRO A 100 -5.12 15.03 9.54
C PRO A 100 -6.16 14.05 10.07
N PHE A 101 -5.92 13.50 11.25
CA PHE A 101 -6.94 12.90 12.06
C PHE A 101 -7.85 14.04 12.51
N ASP A 102 -8.69 14.52 11.57
CA ASP A 102 -9.91 15.18 11.96
C ASP A 102 -10.77 14.07 12.54
N GLY A 103 -11.00 14.10 13.82
CA GLY A 103 -11.83 13.11 14.53
C GLY A 103 -13.28 13.03 14.03
N GLU A 104 -13.55 13.58 12.86
CA GLU A 104 -14.79 13.68 12.09
C GLU A 104 -14.85 12.68 10.94
N GLY A 105 -14.29 11.49 11.08
CA GLY A 105 -14.39 10.43 10.05
C GLY A 105 -15.81 9.90 9.86
N SER A 106 -16.67 10.00 10.86
CA SER A 106 -18.09 9.59 10.81
C SER A 106 -18.99 10.81 10.80
N LEU A 107 -19.98 10.83 9.89
CA LEU A 107 -21.07 11.83 9.89
C LEU A 107 -21.89 11.81 11.19
N ILE A 108 -21.89 10.69 11.88
CA ILE A 108 -22.72 10.41 13.04
C ILE A 108 -21.81 10.17 14.25
N THR A 109 -21.90 11.03 15.26
CA THR A 109 -21.19 10.88 16.52
C THR A 109 -22.00 10.09 17.55
N SER A 110 -21.34 9.62 18.62
CA SER A 110 -22.03 8.99 19.74
C SER A 110 -23.00 9.96 20.46
N GLU A 111 -22.75 11.26 20.36
CA GLU A 111 -23.60 12.31 20.89
C GLU A 111 -24.86 12.49 20.05
N ASP A 112 -24.70 12.50 18.71
CA ASP A 112 -25.83 12.51 17.78
C ASP A 112 -26.79 11.33 18.04
N LEU A 113 -26.22 10.13 18.26
CA LEU A 113 -27.03 8.94 18.57
C LEU A 113 -27.77 9.07 19.90
N ARG A 114 -27.26 9.81 20.90
CA ARG A 114 -27.95 10.08 22.15
C ARG A 114 -29.07 11.08 21.93
N ALA A 115 -28.80 12.14 21.19
CA ALA A 115 -29.79 13.15 20.86
C ALA A 115 -30.99 12.57 20.08
N LEU A 116 -30.71 11.71 19.10
CA LEU A 116 -31.71 11.02 18.29
C LEU A 116 -32.65 10.11 19.10
N GLU A 117 -32.22 9.55 20.23
CA GLU A 117 -33.12 8.76 21.09
C GLU A 117 -34.18 9.63 21.73
N GLN A 118 -33.86 10.88 22.03
CA GLN A 118 -34.74 11.83 22.73
C GLN A 118 -35.54 12.73 21.77
N ALA A 119 -35.06 12.91 20.54
CA ALA A 119 -35.71 13.82 19.58
C ALA A 119 -37.08 13.30 19.10
N ILE A 120 -38.01 14.23 18.90
CA ILE A 120 -39.25 14.04 18.14
C ILE A 120 -38.93 14.60 16.74
N PRO A 121 -39.19 13.90 15.64
CA PRO A 121 -38.94 14.45 14.30
C PRO A 121 -39.90 15.60 14.03
N GLU A 122 -39.33 16.72 13.57
CA GLU A 122 -40.12 17.92 13.23
C GLU A 122 -40.66 17.89 11.80
N ILE A 123 -40.04 17.06 10.94
CA ILE A 123 -40.37 16.98 9.52
C ILE A 123 -40.93 15.60 9.21
N SER A 124 -42.14 15.53 8.72
CA SER A 124 -42.68 14.39 7.99
C SER A 124 -42.36 14.59 6.51
N SER A 125 -41.18 14.08 6.07
CA SER A 125 -40.88 14.10 4.64
C SER A 125 -41.47 12.85 3.99
N PRO A 126 -42.44 13.00 3.09
CA PRO A 126 -42.95 11.86 2.35
C PRO A 126 -41.87 11.31 1.41
N VAL A 127 -41.65 9.99 1.44
CA VAL A 127 -40.97 9.31 0.34
C VAL A 127 -41.82 9.53 -0.91
N LYS A 128 -41.29 10.22 -1.90
CA LYS A 128 -41.99 10.45 -3.15
C LYS A 128 -42.17 9.10 -3.85
N PRO A 129 -43.40 8.68 -4.19
CA PRO A 129 -43.67 7.41 -4.85
C PRO A 129 -43.04 7.31 -6.24
N GLU A 130 -42.62 8.44 -6.80
CA GLU A 130 -41.97 8.54 -8.12
C GLU A 130 -40.49 8.16 -8.11
N ILE A 131 -39.85 8.10 -6.95
CA ILE A 131 -38.43 7.76 -6.83
C ILE A 131 -38.27 6.25 -6.63
N SER A 132 -37.60 5.61 -7.58
CA SER A 132 -37.25 4.19 -7.49
C SER A 132 -36.00 3.99 -6.60
N TYR A 133 -36.11 3.06 -5.65
CA TYR A 133 -35.02 2.62 -4.78
C TYR A 133 -34.66 1.17 -5.07
N ASP A 134 -33.37 0.88 -5.34
CA ASP A 134 -32.91 -0.48 -5.61
C ASP A 134 -32.77 -1.31 -4.32
N VAL A 135 -32.54 -0.62 -3.21
CA VAL A 135 -32.61 -1.19 -1.86
C VAL A 135 -33.95 -0.79 -1.23
N PRO A 136 -34.75 -1.74 -0.70
CA PRO A 136 -36.03 -1.40 -0.07
C PRO A 136 -35.84 -0.37 1.05
N ILE A 137 -36.48 0.78 0.91
CA ILE A 137 -36.50 1.84 1.92
C ILE A 137 -37.77 1.70 2.76
N GLU A 138 -37.61 1.44 4.05
CA GLU A 138 -38.70 1.43 5.03
C GLU A 138 -38.73 2.76 5.77
N LEU A 139 -39.62 3.66 5.34
CA LEU A 139 -39.82 4.93 6.03
C LEU A 139 -40.47 4.68 7.39
N ASN A 140 -39.72 5.01 8.43
CA ASN A 140 -40.19 4.93 9.81
C ASN A 140 -39.54 6.03 10.63
N ARG A 141 -40.05 6.25 11.83
CA ARG A 141 -39.61 7.33 12.73
C ARG A 141 -38.08 7.41 12.93
N ARG A 142 -37.34 6.29 12.81
CA ARG A 142 -35.88 6.31 12.93
C ARG A 142 -35.21 6.87 11.67
N VAL A 143 -35.74 6.54 10.51
CA VAL A 143 -35.25 7.07 9.22
C VAL A 143 -35.57 8.55 9.14
N GLU A 144 -36.79 8.98 9.48
CA GLU A 144 -37.21 10.38 9.50
C GLU A 144 -36.31 11.25 10.39
N LYS A 145 -35.97 10.76 11.59
CA LYS A 145 -35.04 11.44 12.49
C LYS A 145 -33.66 11.66 11.87
N PHE A 146 -33.18 10.76 11.03
CA PHE A 146 -31.90 10.94 10.32
C PHE A 146 -32.03 11.89 9.14
N VAL A 147 -33.15 11.88 8.42
CA VAL A 147 -33.42 12.87 7.38
C VAL A 147 -33.37 14.27 7.98
N ASP A 148 -34.08 14.47 9.10
CA ASP A 148 -34.07 15.76 9.82
C ASP A 148 -32.65 16.12 10.30
N LEU A 149 -31.96 15.21 10.97
CA LEU A 149 -30.58 15.44 11.44
C LEU A 149 -29.63 15.85 10.30
N PHE A 150 -29.73 15.19 9.17
CA PHE A 150 -28.85 15.41 8.01
C PHE A 150 -29.19 16.73 7.31
N SER A 151 -30.45 17.07 7.19
CA SER A 151 -30.91 18.30 6.56
C SER A 151 -30.77 19.55 7.44
N THR A 152 -30.60 19.37 8.76
CA THR A 152 -30.48 20.47 9.74
C THR A 152 -29.07 20.52 10.36
N LYS A 153 -28.88 19.85 11.49
CA LYS A 153 -27.64 19.91 12.30
C LYS A 153 -26.37 19.44 11.56
N LYS A 154 -26.50 18.51 10.62
CA LYS A 154 -25.37 17.98 9.84
C LYS A 154 -25.31 18.52 8.42
N ARG A 155 -26.12 19.53 8.11
CA ARG A 155 -26.27 20.09 6.76
C ARG A 155 -24.94 20.35 6.07
N ASP A 156 -24.01 21.10 6.70
CA ASP A 156 -22.72 21.43 6.09
C ASP A 156 -21.86 20.19 5.82
N GLY A 157 -21.94 19.21 6.72
CA GLY A 157 -21.22 17.93 6.56
C GLY A 157 -21.75 17.11 5.39
N ILE A 158 -23.09 17.07 5.22
CA ILE A 158 -23.77 16.40 4.12
C ILE A 158 -23.49 17.12 2.79
N ALA A 159 -23.62 18.45 2.73
CA ALA A 159 -23.31 19.23 1.53
C ALA A 159 -21.89 18.94 1.01
N LYS A 160 -20.89 18.99 1.90
CA LYS A 160 -19.50 18.63 1.54
C LYS A 160 -19.34 17.17 1.16
N ALA A 161 -20.15 16.26 1.70
CA ALA A 161 -20.10 14.85 1.33
C ALA A 161 -20.71 14.63 -0.06
N LEU A 162 -21.82 15.30 -0.38
CA LEU A 162 -22.42 15.31 -1.71
C LEU A 162 -21.43 15.85 -2.75
N GLU A 163 -20.81 17.01 -2.51
CA GLU A 163 -19.79 17.57 -3.39
C GLU A 163 -18.65 16.55 -3.68
N ARG A 164 -18.08 15.94 -2.63
CA ARG A 164 -17.00 14.96 -2.80
C ARG A 164 -17.43 13.70 -3.54
N SER A 165 -18.69 13.31 -3.39
CA SER A 165 -19.22 12.07 -3.97
C SER A 165 -19.23 12.10 -5.50
N GLY A 166 -19.43 13.27 -6.11
CA GLY A 166 -19.49 13.43 -7.55
C GLY A 166 -18.27 12.86 -8.29
N ARG A 167 -17.11 12.83 -7.63
CA ARG A 167 -15.89 12.25 -8.22
C ARG A 167 -15.90 10.72 -8.26
N TYR A 168 -16.57 10.06 -7.33
CA TYR A 168 -16.45 8.60 -7.14
C TYR A 168 -17.73 7.84 -7.47
N LEU A 169 -18.89 8.51 -7.43
CA LEU A 169 -20.19 7.87 -7.67
C LEU A 169 -20.28 7.16 -9.03
N PRO A 170 -19.86 7.78 -10.17
CA PRO A 170 -19.91 7.11 -11.46
C PRO A 170 -19.13 5.79 -11.47
N LEU A 171 -17.89 5.81 -10.98
CA LEU A 171 -17.03 4.64 -10.84
C LEU A 171 -17.65 3.56 -9.94
N MET A 172 -18.21 3.95 -8.79
CA MET A 172 -18.80 3.00 -7.84
C MET A 172 -20.06 2.35 -8.42
N ARG A 173 -20.90 3.13 -9.10
CA ARG A 173 -22.11 2.63 -9.76
C ARG A 173 -21.76 1.64 -10.87
N GLU A 174 -20.73 1.92 -11.67
CA GLU A 174 -20.23 1.00 -12.70
C GLU A 174 -19.80 -0.33 -12.10
N ILE A 175 -18.93 -0.32 -11.07
CA ILE A 175 -18.46 -1.52 -10.38
C ILE A 175 -19.61 -2.33 -9.77
N PHE A 176 -20.60 -1.65 -9.17
CA PHE A 176 -21.76 -2.32 -8.55
C PHE A 176 -22.70 -2.89 -9.60
N ALA A 177 -22.93 -2.17 -10.69
CA ALA A 177 -23.72 -2.65 -11.84
C ALA A 177 -23.11 -3.91 -12.47
N GLU A 178 -21.78 -3.91 -12.70
CA GLU A 178 -21.06 -5.09 -13.23
C GLU A 178 -21.21 -6.33 -12.35
N LYS A 179 -21.40 -6.14 -11.05
CA LYS A 179 -21.61 -7.22 -10.07
C LYS A 179 -23.09 -7.55 -9.83
N GLY A 180 -24.01 -6.88 -10.54
CA GLY A 180 -25.45 -7.07 -10.39
C GLY A 180 -25.99 -6.65 -9.01
N LEU A 181 -25.37 -5.66 -8.39
CA LEU A 181 -25.75 -5.15 -7.08
C LEU A 181 -26.64 -3.89 -7.21
N PRO A 182 -27.55 -3.65 -6.25
CA PRO A 182 -28.27 -2.39 -6.14
C PRO A 182 -27.31 -1.20 -6.08
N LEU A 183 -27.57 -0.19 -6.91
CA LEU A 183 -26.71 1.01 -7.01
C LEU A 183 -26.83 1.89 -5.78
N ASP A 184 -27.96 1.82 -5.08
CA ASP A 184 -28.16 2.57 -3.82
C ASP A 184 -27.14 2.22 -2.74
N LEU A 185 -26.54 1.02 -2.81
CA LEU A 185 -25.52 0.59 -1.85
C LEU A 185 -24.25 1.44 -1.86
N VAL A 186 -23.98 2.19 -2.96
CA VAL A 186 -22.84 3.12 -3.00
C VAL A 186 -22.98 4.23 -1.95
N ASN A 187 -24.22 4.52 -1.51
CA ASN A 187 -24.51 5.51 -0.47
C ASN A 187 -23.98 5.13 0.92
N LEU A 188 -23.56 3.87 1.13
CA LEU A 188 -22.83 3.48 2.34
C LEU A 188 -21.56 4.30 2.53
N ALA A 189 -20.89 4.72 1.45
CA ALA A 189 -19.68 5.53 1.52
C ALA A 189 -19.92 6.93 2.15
N TYR A 190 -21.15 7.45 2.09
CA TYR A 190 -21.51 8.67 2.84
C TYR A 190 -21.41 8.42 4.35
N ILE A 191 -21.99 7.31 4.81
CA ILE A 191 -22.06 6.99 6.24
C ILE A 191 -20.69 6.56 6.78
N GLU A 192 -19.91 5.83 5.98
CA GLU A 192 -18.61 5.32 6.37
C GLU A 192 -17.54 6.42 6.47
N SER A 193 -17.46 7.29 5.46
CA SER A 193 -16.35 8.23 5.33
C SER A 193 -16.74 9.63 4.91
N SER A 194 -18.01 9.90 4.62
CA SER A 194 -18.44 11.13 3.91
C SER A 194 -17.69 11.32 2.59
N PHE A 195 -17.41 10.23 1.88
CA PHE A 195 -16.54 10.22 0.68
C PHE A 195 -15.12 10.78 0.88
N LYS A 196 -14.61 10.75 2.11
CA LYS A 196 -13.22 11.12 2.41
C LYS A 196 -12.30 9.94 2.09
N LEU A 197 -11.53 10.05 1.00
CA LEU A 197 -10.61 9.01 0.51
C LEU A 197 -9.59 8.55 1.55
N TYR A 198 -9.22 9.45 2.41
CA TYR A 198 -8.21 9.24 3.43
C TYR A 198 -8.79 9.05 4.84
N ALA A 199 -10.09 8.87 5.00
CA ALA A 199 -10.70 8.66 6.31
C ALA A 199 -10.02 7.53 7.09
N TYR A 200 -9.80 7.77 8.38
CA TYR A 200 -9.17 6.83 9.30
C TYR A 200 -9.91 6.82 10.63
N SER A 201 -10.41 5.66 11.07
CA SER A 201 -11.17 5.55 12.30
C SER A 201 -10.32 5.09 13.49
N ARG A 202 -10.84 5.25 14.72
CA ARG A 202 -10.25 4.69 15.94
C ARG A 202 -10.07 3.17 15.88
N ALA A 203 -10.91 2.47 15.14
CA ALA A 203 -10.82 1.03 14.88
C ALA A 203 -9.81 0.70 13.76
N ARG A 204 -9.04 1.69 13.26
CA ARG A 204 -8.09 1.56 12.16
C ARG A 204 -8.75 1.13 10.84
N ALA A 205 -10.02 1.48 10.67
CA ALA A 205 -10.69 1.39 9.38
C ALA A 205 -10.24 2.54 8.49
N VAL A 206 -10.13 2.32 7.16
CA VAL A 206 -9.49 3.25 6.22
C VAL A 206 -10.28 3.36 4.92
N GLY A 207 -10.31 4.58 4.37
CA GLY A 207 -10.75 4.87 3.01
C GLY A 207 -12.25 5.07 2.89
N LEU A 208 -12.73 5.14 1.65
CA LEU A 208 -14.14 5.41 1.33
C LEU A 208 -15.10 4.42 2.01
N TRP A 209 -14.71 3.15 2.08
CA TRP A 209 -15.49 2.02 2.55
C TRP A 209 -15.15 1.57 3.96
N GLN A 210 -14.26 2.27 4.66
CA GLN A 210 -13.83 2.01 6.04
C GLN A 210 -13.49 0.53 6.33
N PHE A 211 -12.77 -0.09 5.43
CA PHE A 211 -12.28 -1.45 5.68
C PHE A 211 -11.30 -1.50 6.85
N ILE A 212 -11.53 -2.39 7.80
CA ILE A 212 -10.49 -2.82 8.73
C ILE A 212 -9.50 -3.75 8.02
N ARG A 213 -8.25 -3.83 8.53
CA ARG A 213 -7.16 -4.55 7.86
C ARG A 213 -7.50 -6.02 7.56
N GLY A 214 -8.16 -6.71 8.49
CA GLY A 214 -8.52 -8.13 8.33
C GLY A 214 -9.51 -8.33 7.20
N THR A 215 -10.61 -7.56 7.20
CA THR A 215 -11.65 -7.62 6.18
C THR A 215 -11.10 -7.20 4.81
N GLY A 216 -10.35 -6.08 4.74
CA GLY A 216 -9.76 -5.66 3.47
C GLY A 216 -8.89 -6.75 2.82
N ARG A 217 -8.05 -7.43 3.61
CA ARG A 217 -7.23 -8.54 3.10
C ARG A 217 -8.05 -9.75 2.66
N LYS A 218 -9.15 -10.06 3.36
CA LYS A 218 -10.07 -11.13 2.96
C LYS A 218 -10.63 -10.90 1.55
N TYR A 219 -10.90 -9.64 1.21
CA TYR A 219 -11.41 -9.23 -0.11
C TYR A 219 -10.32 -8.72 -1.06
N GLY A 220 -9.08 -9.20 -0.90
CA GLY A 220 -8.00 -9.02 -1.88
C GLY A 220 -7.19 -7.73 -1.77
N LEU A 221 -7.50 -6.84 -0.81
CA LEU A 221 -6.77 -5.59 -0.69
C LEU A 221 -5.36 -5.78 -0.11
N THR A 222 -4.37 -5.30 -0.82
CA THR A 222 -2.98 -5.30 -0.37
C THR A 222 -2.77 -4.19 0.66
N ILE A 223 -2.34 -4.57 1.86
CA ILE A 223 -2.05 -3.65 2.95
C ILE A 223 -0.68 -3.97 3.52
N ASN A 224 0.31 -3.22 3.10
CA ASN A 224 1.71 -3.40 3.50
C ASN A 224 2.40 -2.06 3.78
N TRP A 225 3.73 -2.06 3.87
CA TRP A 225 4.52 -0.84 4.06
C TRP A 225 4.41 0.17 2.93
N TRP A 226 4.27 -0.30 1.69
CA TRP A 226 4.29 0.52 0.48
C TRP A 226 2.94 1.07 0.10
N VAL A 227 1.92 0.22 0.21
CA VAL A 227 0.56 0.50 -0.24
C VAL A 227 -0.47 0.15 0.84
N ASP A 228 -1.57 0.89 0.80
CA ASP A 228 -2.80 0.57 1.52
C ASP A 228 -3.97 0.71 0.54
N GLU A 229 -4.31 -0.37 -0.15
CA GLU A 229 -5.33 -0.40 -1.20
C GLU A 229 -6.76 -0.17 -0.69
N ARG A 230 -6.95 -0.04 0.63
CA ARG A 230 -8.22 0.44 1.19
C ARG A 230 -8.51 1.91 0.81
N ARG A 231 -7.49 2.64 0.36
CA ARG A 231 -7.58 4.01 -0.16
C ARG A 231 -7.75 4.08 -1.67
N ASP A 232 -7.47 3.00 -2.38
CA ASP A 232 -7.67 2.92 -3.83
C ASP A 232 -9.18 2.87 -4.12
N PRO A 233 -9.75 3.86 -4.82
CA PRO A 233 -11.20 3.94 -5.02
C PRO A 233 -11.75 2.78 -5.85
N VAL A 234 -11.00 2.29 -6.82
CA VAL A 234 -11.42 1.16 -7.68
C VAL A 234 -11.38 -0.13 -6.88
N LYS A 235 -10.21 -0.47 -6.31
CA LYS A 235 -10.01 -1.74 -5.59
C LYS A 235 -10.88 -1.83 -4.33
N ALA A 236 -10.98 -0.73 -3.58
CA ALA A 236 -11.80 -0.71 -2.37
C ALA A 236 -13.29 -0.84 -2.70
N SER A 237 -13.77 -0.23 -3.78
CA SER A 237 -15.17 -0.38 -4.22
C SER A 237 -15.47 -1.78 -4.72
N THR A 238 -14.54 -2.40 -5.46
CA THR A 238 -14.65 -3.80 -5.88
C THR A 238 -14.73 -4.72 -4.65
N ALA A 239 -13.85 -4.52 -3.67
CA ALA A 239 -13.86 -5.29 -2.42
C ALA A 239 -15.14 -5.10 -1.60
N ALA A 240 -15.71 -3.86 -1.58
CA ALA A 240 -16.97 -3.57 -0.90
C ALA A 240 -18.14 -4.27 -1.58
N ALA A 241 -18.19 -4.26 -2.90
CA ALA A 241 -19.20 -4.96 -3.68
C ALA A 241 -19.15 -6.48 -3.43
N ASP A 242 -17.95 -7.08 -3.41
CA ASP A 242 -17.77 -8.51 -3.09
C ASP A 242 -18.23 -8.84 -1.67
N TYR A 243 -17.90 -7.99 -0.71
CA TYR A 243 -18.33 -8.18 0.68
C TYR A 243 -19.86 -8.05 0.84
N LEU A 244 -20.47 -7.05 0.23
CA LEU A 244 -21.92 -6.85 0.26
C LEU A 244 -22.66 -7.99 -0.43
N SER A 245 -22.13 -8.51 -1.55
CA SER A 245 -22.66 -9.71 -2.22
C SER A 245 -22.65 -10.94 -1.28
N GLU A 246 -21.52 -11.18 -0.59
CA GLU A 246 -21.42 -12.30 0.37
C GLU A 246 -22.41 -12.12 1.53
N LEU A 247 -22.56 -10.89 2.04
CA LEU A 247 -23.50 -10.60 3.13
C LEU A 247 -24.95 -10.76 2.68
N TYR A 248 -25.29 -10.32 1.47
CA TYR A 248 -26.65 -10.54 0.95
C TYR A 248 -26.95 -12.01 0.70
N ALA A 249 -26.03 -12.74 0.12
CA ALA A 249 -26.17 -14.20 -0.05
C ALA A 249 -26.41 -14.93 1.29
N MET A 250 -25.82 -14.40 2.38
CA MET A 250 -25.92 -14.96 3.71
C MET A 250 -27.25 -14.66 4.41
N PHE A 251 -27.81 -13.47 4.23
CA PHE A 251 -28.97 -13.01 4.98
C PHE A 251 -30.26 -12.87 4.16
N GLN A 252 -30.17 -12.82 2.84
CA GLN A 252 -31.26 -12.57 1.88
C GLN A 252 -32.09 -11.34 2.26
N SER A 253 -31.45 -10.35 2.88
CA SER A 253 -32.07 -9.13 3.38
C SER A 253 -31.05 -8.00 3.40
N TRP A 254 -31.29 -6.93 2.65
CA TRP A 254 -30.40 -5.77 2.63
C TRP A 254 -30.26 -5.10 4.00
N PRO A 255 -31.33 -4.86 4.79
CA PRO A 255 -31.15 -4.30 6.12
C PRO A 255 -30.23 -5.15 7.02
N LEU A 256 -30.31 -6.49 6.94
CA LEU A 256 -29.43 -7.39 7.69
C LEU A 256 -28.00 -7.41 7.11
N ALA A 257 -27.84 -7.37 5.79
CA ALA A 257 -26.54 -7.31 5.13
C ALA A 257 -25.80 -6.01 5.49
N ILE A 258 -26.49 -4.86 5.43
CA ILE A 258 -25.96 -3.55 5.81
C ILE A 258 -25.60 -3.51 7.31
N ALA A 259 -26.46 -4.07 8.18
CA ALA A 259 -26.16 -4.20 9.61
C ALA A 259 -24.92 -5.08 9.86
N ALA A 260 -24.74 -6.12 9.06
CA ALA A 260 -23.59 -7.02 9.13
C ALA A 260 -22.31 -6.38 8.58
N TYR A 261 -22.42 -5.53 7.57
CA TYR A 261 -21.29 -4.72 7.07
C TYR A 261 -20.68 -3.88 8.20
N ASN A 262 -21.52 -3.16 8.95
CA ASN A 262 -21.10 -2.32 10.09
C ASN A 262 -20.54 -3.14 11.27
N SER A 263 -21.24 -4.19 11.70
CA SER A 263 -20.95 -4.87 12.97
C SER A 263 -20.24 -6.22 12.85
N GLY A 264 -20.12 -6.73 11.64
CA GLY A 264 -19.67 -8.07 11.32
C GLY A 264 -20.81 -9.10 11.35
N GLU A 265 -20.81 -10.00 10.39
CA GLU A 265 -21.84 -11.02 10.14
C GLU A 265 -22.06 -11.94 11.36
N GLY A 266 -21.01 -12.21 12.12
CA GLY A 266 -21.09 -13.08 13.31
C GLY A 266 -21.99 -12.51 14.41
N LYS A 267 -22.05 -11.18 14.59
CA LYS A 267 -22.94 -10.55 15.58
C LYS A 267 -24.39 -10.64 15.14
N VAL A 268 -24.66 -10.35 13.86
CA VAL A 268 -26.02 -10.41 13.30
C VAL A 268 -26.54 -11.85 13.34
N LYS A 269 -25.78 -12.85 12.92
CA LYS A 269 -26.15 -14.28 13.02
C LYS A 269 -26.47 -14.71 14.44
N ARG A 270 -25.67 -14.29 15.42
CA ARG A 270 -25.94 -14.59 16.83
C ARG A 270 -27.23 -13.92 17.33
N ALA A 271 -27.50 -12.69 16.92
CA ALA A 271 -28.71 -11.99 17.27
C ALA A 271 -29.96 -12.68 16.71
N ILE A 272 -29.96 -13.02 15.42
CA ILE A 272 -31.02 -13.77 14.74
C ILE A 272 -31.30 -15.08 15.47
N ARG A 273 -30.26 -15.90 15.71
CA ARG A 273 -30.41 -17.19 16.38
C ARG A 273 -30.99 -17.07 17.79
N ARG A 274 -30.49 -16.08 18.57
CA ARG A 274 -30.93 -15.87 19.96
C ARG A 274 -32.36 -15.34 20.04
N GLN A 275 -32.75 -14.47 19.12
CA GLN A 275 -34.02 -13.77 19.15
C GLN A 275 -35.07 -14.37 18.20
N ARG A 276 -34.69 -15.40 17.42
CA ARG A 276 -35.56 -16.13 16.50
C ARG A 276 -36.34 -15.25 15.54
N THR A 277 -35.70 -14.19 15.04
CA THR A 277 -36.30 -13.28 14.05
C THR A 277 -35.24 -12.80 13.07
N THR A 278 -35.64 -12.66 11.81
CA THR A 278 -34.85 -12.04 10.72
C THR A 278 -35.31 -10.60 10.42
N ASN A 279 -36.29 -10.10 11.13
CA ASN A 279 -36.73 -8.72 10.98
C ASN A 279 -35.71 -7.80 11.68
N PHE A 280 -34.97 -7.03 10.88
CA PHE A 280 -33.94 -6.10 11.38
C PHE A 280 -34.48 -5.16 12.45
N TRP A 281 -35.68 -4.60 12.26
CA TRP A 281 -36.26 -3.61 13.14
C TRP A 281 -36.62 -4.13 14.55
N LYS A 282 -36.84 -5.44 14.65
CA LYS A 282 -37.09 -6.17 15.91
C LYS A 282 -35.84 -6.68 16.58
N LEU A 283 -34.69 -6.73 15.87
CA LEU A 283 -33.44 -7.24 16.41
C LEU A 283 -32.81 -6.27 17.42
N LYS A 284 -32.45 -6.80 18.58
CA LYS A 284 -31.62 -6.11 19.58
C LYS A 284 -30.14 -6.27 19.18
N LEU A 285 -29.64 -5.34 18.36
CA LEU A 285 -28.25 -5.21 17.94
C LEU A 285 -27.54 -4.11 18.75
N PRO A 286 -26.19 -3.99 18.69
CA PRO A 286 -25.49 -2.85 19.24
C PRO A 286 -26.12 -1.53 18.78
N ARG A 287 -26.05 -0.51 19.64
CA ARG A 287 -26.68 0.78 19.37
C ARG A 287 -26.26 1.36 18.02
N GLU A 288 -24.97 1.45 17.77
CA GLU A 288 -24.39 1.93 16.51
C GLU A 288 -25.02 1.21 15.30
N THR A 289 -25.06 -0.13 15.32
CA THR A 289 -25.63 -0.94 14.23
C THR A 289 -27.14 -0.72 14.04
N ARG A 290 -27.89 -0.51 15.12
CA ARG A 290 -29.34 -0.23 15.05
C ARG A 290 -29.64 1.11 14.35
N TYR A 291 -28.72 2.06 14.40
CA TYR A 291 -28.86 3.36 13.78
C TYR A 291 -28.17 3.46 12.42
N TYR A 292 -27.27 2.54 12.11
CA TYR A 292 -26.52 2.52 10.87
C TYR A 292 -27.44 2.33 9.64
N VAL A 293 -28.35 1.36 9.70
CA VAL A 293 -29.29 1.08 8.60
C VAL A 293 -30.28 2.24 8.39
N PRO A 294 -30.94 2.80 9.42
CA PRO A 294 -31.75 4.01 9.27
C PRO A 294 -30.97 5.19 8.68
N ALA A 295 -29.72 5.39 9.10
CA ALA A 295 -28.88 6.45 8.56
C ALA A 295 -28.56 6.26 7.07
N PHE A 296 -28.26 5.01 6.67
CA PHE A 296 -28.08 4.67 5.26
C PHE A 296 -29.36 4.97 4.44
N MET A 297 -30.54 4.56 4.93
CA MET A 297 -31.81 4.82 4.26
C MET A 297 -32.07 6.32 4.12
N ALA A 298 -31.88 7.09 5.19
CA ALA A 298 -32.03 8.54 5.15
C ALA A 298 -31.07 9.21 4.17
N MET A 299 -29.80 8.78 4.17
CA MET A 299 -28.84 9.34 3.22
C MET A 299 -29.16 8.96 1.77
N THR A 300 -29.69 7.76 1.55
CA THR A 300 -30.15 7.32 0.22
C THR A 300 -31.33 8.17 -0.25
N ILE A 301 -32.28 8.48 0.63
CA ILE A 301 -33.38 9.39 0.33
C ILE A 301 -32.86 10.76 -0.12
N ILE A 302 -31.98 11.37 0.68
CA ILE A 302 -31.40 12.67 0.37
C ILE A 302 -30.55 12.62 -0.93
N ALA A 303 -29.77 11.57 -1.13
CA ALA A 303 -28.89 11.47 -2.30
C ALA A 303 -29.65 11.25 -3.63
N LYS A 304 -30.87 10.73 -3.57
CA LYS A 304 -31.75 10.55 -4.75
C LYS A 304 -32.44 11.85 -5.17
N ASP A 305 -32.73 12.73 -4.24
CA ASP A 305 -33.40 14.03 -4.50
C ASP A 305 -32.80 15.10 -3.55
N PRO A 306 -31.53 15.49 -3.76
CA PRO A 306 -30.86 16.41 -2.84
C PRO A 306 -31.52 17.79 -2.78
N GLU A 307 -32.08 18.27 -3.88
CA GLU A 307 -32.72 19.58 -3.98
C GLU A 307 -33.93 19.69 -3.05
N GLU A 308 -34.73 18.63 -2.93
CA GLU A 308 -35.87 18.57 -2.02
C GLU A 308 -35.48 18.83 -0.56
N TYR A 309 -34.26 18.40 -0.21
CA TYR A 309 -33.72 18.59 1.16
C TYR A 309 -32.82 19.83 1.25
N GLY A 310 -32.83 20.67 0.19
CA GLY A 310 -32.11 21.94 0.11
C GLY A 310 -30.61 21.78 -0.11
N PHE A 311 -30.16 20.72 -0.76
CA PHE A 311 -28.76 20.52 -1.13
C PHE A 311 -28.59 20.67 -2.65
N GLU A 312 -27.40 21.11 -3.04
CA GLU A 312 -26.99 21.07 -4.45
C GLU A 312 -26.68 19.62 -4.86
N PRO A 313 -27.14 19.18 -6.04
CA PRO A 313 -26.75 17.88 -6.58
C PRO A 313 -25.23 17.79 -6.77
N PRO A 314 -24.62 16.62 -6.57
CA PRO A 314 -23.20 16.43 -6.82
C PRO A 314 -22.87 16.60 -8.31
N VAL A 315 -21.89 17.45 -8.62
CA VAL A 315 -21.33 17.54 -9.97
C VAL A 315 -20.51 16.29 -10.25
N GLU A 316 -20.99 15.43 -11.12
CA GLU A 316 -20.30 14.18 -11.46
C GLU A 316 -19.08 14.46 -12.34
N GLN A 317 -17.91 14.15 -11.81
CA GLN A 317 -16.63 14.18 -12.53
C GLN A 317 -16.06 12.76 -12.52
N PRO A 318 -16.21 11.99 -13.62
CA PRO A 318 -15.77 10.60 -13.63
C PRO A 318 -14.30 10.45 -13.24
N TRP A 319 -14.00 9.44 -12.43
CA TRP A 319 -12.63 9.07 -12.10
C TRP A 319 -11.96 8.51 -13.36
N GLN A 320 -11.22 9.36 -14.06
CA GLN A 320 -10.46 8.97 -15.25
C GLN A 320 -8.98 9.08 -14.97
N VAL A 321 -8.23 8.06 -15.31
CA VAL A 321 -6.79 7.98 -15.16
C VAL A 321 -6.17 7.22 -16.34
N ASP A 322 -5.00 7.67 -16.76
CA ASP A 322 -4.12 6.82 -17.56
C ASP A 322 -3.31 5.93 -16.61
N GLN A 323 -3.02 4.72 -17.02
CA GLN A 323 -2.18 3.81 -16.22
C GLN A 323 -0.90 3.45 -16.95
N ILE A 324 0.20 3.40 -16.19
CA ILE A 324 1.48 2.94 -16.71
C ILE A 324 2.17 1.99 -15.72
N ALA A 325 2.70 0.90 -16.25
CA ALA A 325 3.54 -0.01 -15.48
C ALA A 325 4.95 0.58 -15.33
N LEU A 326 5.37 0.81 -14.11
CA LEU A 326 6.72 1.29 -13.83
C LEU A 326 7.70 0.12 -13.78
N PRO A 327 8.84 0.19 -14.49
CA PRO A 327 9.83 -0.88 -14.52
C PRO A 327 10.61 -0.99 -13.20
N GLN A 328 10.56 0.02 -12.35
CA GLN A 328 11.33 0.09 -11.11
C GLN A 328 10.76 1.13 -10.13
N PRO A 329 11.11 1.01 -8.84
CA PRO A 329 10.74 2.00 -7.84
C PRO A 329 11.28 3.38 -8.19
N THR A 330 10.42 4.39 -8.15
CA THR A 330 10.77 5.76 -8.51
C THR A 330 10.18 6.75 -7.50
N ASP A 331 10.92 7.83 -7.22
CA ASP A 331 10.48 8.91 -6.33
C ASP A 331 9.26 9.64 -6.95
N LEU A 332 8.18 9.81 -6.17
CA LEU A 332 6.94 10.46 -6.62
C LEU A 332 7.14 11.89 -7.13
N ARG A 333 8.13 12.62 -6.61
CA ARG A 333 8.44 13.97 -7.07
C ARG A 333 8.96 13.99 -8.50
N LEU A 334 9.74 12.97 -8.86
CA LEU A 334 10.24 12.80 -10.22
C LEU A 334 9.12 12.37 -11.18
N LEU A 335 8.27 11.46 -10.71
CA LEU A 335 7.10 11.03 -11.47
C LEU A 335 6.11 12.17 -11.67
N ALA A 336 5.85 12.97 -10.64
CA ALA A 336 5.00 14.16 -10.74
C ALA A 336 5.54 15.19 -11.73
N LYS A 337 6.87 15.45 -11.68
CA LYS A 337 7.54 16.32 -12.65
C LYS A 337 7.39 15.78 -14.08
N ALA A 338 7.58 14.47 -14.28
CA ALA A 338 7.42 13.83 -15.59
C ALA A 338 5.95 13.88 -16.08
N ALA A 339 4.99 13.79 -15.16
CA ALA A 339 3.56 13.91 -15.46
C ALA A 339 3.09 15.36 -15.65
N GLY A 340 3.93 16.36 -15.41
CA GLY A 340 3.57 17.78 -15.50
C GLY A 340 2.60 18.24 -14.41
N VAL A 341 2.52 17.53 -13.26
CA VAL A 341 1.61 17.83 -12.15
C VAL A 341 2.36 18.01 -10.83
N SER A 342 1.67 18.52 -9.82
CA SER A 342 2.21 18.56 -8.46
C SER A 342 2.32 17.17 -7.86
N THR A 343 3.24 16.98 -6.91
CA THR A 343 3.36 15.73 -6.16
C THR A 343 2.06 15.39 -5.41
N LYS A 344 1.32 16.42 -4.98
CA LYS A 344 0.03 16.24 -4.31
C LYS A 344 -1.01 15.68 -5.28
N GLU A 345 -1.14 16.24 -6.47
CA GLU A 345 -2.08 15.73 -7.50
C GLU A 345 -1.75 14.30 -7.90
N LEU A 346 -0.47 13.99 -8.16
CA LEU A 346 -0.08 12.61 -8.47
C LEU A 346 -0.41 11.67 -7.31
N LYS A 347 -0.24 12.09 -6.07
CA LYS A 347 -0.60 11.31 -4.89
C LYS A 347 -2.11 11.14 -4.74
N ASP A 348 -2.90 12.16 -5.06
CA ASP A 348 -4.37 12.11 -5.02
C ASP A 348 -4.92 11.14 -6.09
N LEU A 349 -4.17 10.90 -7.18
CA LEU A 349 -4.46 9.85 -8.17
C LEU A 349 -3.99 8.45 -7.72
N ASN A 350 -3.03 8.38 -6.77
CA ASN A 350 -2.46 7.14 -6.25
C ASN A 350 -2.52 7.11 -4.71
N PRO A 351 -3.73 7.18 -4.15
CA PRO A 351 -3.92 7.38 -2.71
C PRO A 351 -3.48 6.20 -1.86
N GLU A 352 -3.38 5.02 -2.45
CA GLU A 352 -2.87 3.80 -1.82
C GLU A 352 -1.38 3.89 -1.47
N LEU A 353 -0.61 4.74 -2.16
CA LEU A 353 0.81 4.90 -1.88
C LEU A 353 1.04 5.51 -0.50
N ARG A 354 1.78 4.81 0.34
CA ARG A 354 2.13 5.22 1.70
C ARG A 354 3.51 5.88 1.79
N ARG A 355 4.27 5.88 0.70
CA ARG A 355 5.67 6.34 0.66
C ARG A 355 5.91 7.30 -0.50
N PRO A 356 6.94 8.16 -0.39
CA PRO A 356 7.35 9.07 -1.49
C PRO A 356 7.98 8.35 -2.66
N VAL A 357 7.92 7.04 -2.68
CA VAL A 357 8.53 6.15 -3.66
C VAL A 357 7.55 5.04 -3.96
N THR A 358 7.44 4.66 -5.22
CA THR A 358 6.60 3.54 -5.63
C THR A 358 7.15 2.20 -5.11
N PRO A 359 6.30 1.17 -4.97
CA PRO A 359 6.71 -0.15 -4.49
C PRO A 359 7.86 -0.76 -5.29
N PRO A 360 8.69 -1.63 -4.65
CA PRO A 360 9.83 -2.28 -5.32
C PRO A 360 9.44 -3.44 -6.22
N GLN A 361 8.17 -3.70 -6.40
CA GLN A 361 7.68 -4.71 -7.34
C GLN A 361 7.79 -4.22 -8.78
N GLU A 362 8.22 -5.09 -9.67
CA GLU A 362 8.23 -4.84 -11.09
C GLU A 362 6.78 -4.71 -11.61
N GLY A 363 6.52 -3.74 -12.48
CA GLY A 363 5.19 -3.56 -13.07
C GLY A 363 4.16 -2.89 -12.15
N TYR A 364 4.58 -2.14 -11.12
CA TYR A 364 3.63 -1.32 -10.35
C TYR A 364 2.88 -0.35 -11.29
N LEU A 365 1.55 -0.42 -11.28
CA LEU A 365 0.69 0.45 -12.08
C LEU A 365 0.53 1.81 -11.39
N LEU A 366 1.04 2.85 -12.04
CA LEU A 366 0.90 4.23 -11.60
C LEU A 366 -0.25 4.87 -12.35
N ASN A 367 -1.16 5.50 -11.62
CA ASN A 367 -2.20 6.33 -12.19
C ASN A 367 -1.66 7.71 -12.52
N LEU A 368 -1.98 8.21 -13.70
CA LEU A 368 -1.60 9.50 -14.25
C LEU A 368 -2.86 10.31 -14.61
N PRO A 369 -2.76 11.63 -14.76
CA PRO A 369 -3.84 12.42 -15.35
C PRO A 369 -4.26 11.87 -16.70
N PRO A 370 -5.54 11.96 -17.07
CA PRO A 370 -6.03 11.50 -18.37
C PRO A 370 -5.29 12.21 -19.53
N GLY A 371 -4.94 11.46 -20.58
CA GLY A 371 -4.24 11.96 -21.77
C GLY A 371 -2.76 12.29 -21.56
N SER A 372 -2.20 12.07 -20.37
CA SER A 372 -0.78 12.42 -20.07
C SER A 372 0.23 11.32 -20.39
N ARG A 373 -0.21 10.11 -20.74
CA ARG A 373 0.64 8.92 -20.88
C ARG A 373 1.81 9.11 -21.86
N ALA A 374 1.56 9.70 -23.03
CA ALA A 374 2.61 9.85 -24.07
C ALA A 374 3.72 10.80 -23.60
N ASN A 375 3.35 11.99 -23.13
CA ASN A 375 4.29 13.00 -22.63
C ASN A 375 5.04 12.52 -21.40
N PHE A 376 4.36 11.75 -20.53
CA PHE A 376 4.98 11.14 -19.36
C PHE A 376 6.07 10.15 -19.73
N LEU A 377 5.83 9.27 -20.71
CA LEU A 377 6.82 8.28 -21.16
C LEU A 377 8.07 8.94 -21.71
N GLU A 378 7.90 9.99 -22.54
CA GLU A 378 9.02 10.76 -23.07
C GLU A 378 9.81 11.43 -21.95
N ALA A 379 9.14 12.15 -21.05
CA ALA A 379 9.78 12.78 -19.90
C ALA A 379 10.46 11.77 -18.96
N LEU A 380 9.85 10.61 -18.74
CA LEU A 380 10.41 9.51 -17.92
C LEU A 380 11.72 8.97 -18.52
N ALA A 381 11.78 8.85 -19.85
CA ALA A 381 12.99 8.40 -20.56
C ALA A 381 14.17 9.39 -20.39
N GLN A 382 13.87 10.68 -20.31
CA GLN A 382 14.86 11.75 -20.12
C GLN A 382 15.31 11.92 -18.64
N LEU A 383 14.63 11.29 -17.67
CA LEU A 383 15.01 11.39 -16.26
C LEU A 383 16.39 10.75 -16.00
N PRO A 384 17.30 11.50 -15.32
CA PRO A 384 18.62 10.96 -14.99
C PRO A 384 18.51 9.65 -14.18
N GLN A 385 19.22 8.63 -14.61
CA GLN A 385 19.24 7.31 -13.93
C GLN A 385 19.73 7.39 -12.47
N VAL A 386 20.45 8.47 -12.13
CA VAL A 386 21.10 8.68 -10.82
C VAL A 386 20.13 8.96 -9.66
N ARG A 387 18.87 9.32 -9.93
CA ARG A 387 17.88 9.64 -8.88
C ARG A 387 16.87 8.53 -8.61
N ARG A 388 17.13 7.34 -9.13
CA ARG A 388 16.31 6.16 -8.87
C ARG A 388 16.64 5.63 -7.48
N VAL A 389 15.63 5.21 -6.70
CA VAL A 389 15.89 4.63 -5.38
C VAL A 389 16.74 3.39 -5.54
N VAL A 390 17.95 3.44 -5.02
CA VAL A 390 18.89 2.33 -5.11
C VAL A 390 18.67 1.41 -3.92
N TRP A 391 18.20 0.21 -4.19
CA TRP A 391 18.16 -0.86 -3.20
C TRP A 391 19.55 -1.45 -3.07
N ARG A 392 20.01 -1.60 -1.84
CA ARG A 392 21.31 -2.21 -1.58
C ARG A 392 21.12 -3.56 -0.93
N GLN A 393 21.94 -4.54 -1.34
CA GLN A 393 22.05 -5.80 -0.64
C GLN A 393 22.99 -5.63 0.57
N HIS A 394 22.43 -5.77 1.76
CA HIS A 394 23.21 -5.82 2.98
C HIS A 394 23.46 -7.26 3.41
N ARG A 395 24.73 -7.65 3.57
CA ARG A 395 25.10 -8.96 4.11
C ARG A 395 25.11 -8.86 5.64
N ILE A 396 24.23 -9.59 6.30
CA ILE A 396 24.12 -9.61 7.77
C ILE A 396 25.44 -10.10 8.37
N ARG A 397 26.03 -9.33 9.27
CA ARG A 397 27.26 -9.68 9.97
C ARG A 397 26.95 -10.51 11.23
N ARG A 398 27.94 -11.23 11.75
CA ARG A 398 27.80 -11.95 13.01
C ARG A 398 27.50 -10.95 14.14
N GLY A 399 26.42 -11.19 14.90
CA GLY A 399 25.98 -10.30 15.98
C GLY A 399 25.13 -9.09 15.54
N GLU A 400 24.88 -8.89 14.24
CA GLU A 400 23.95 -7.83 13.82
C GLU A 400 22.50 -8.25 14.04
N ALA A 401 21.74 -7.36 14.67
CA ALA A 401 20.29 -7.47 14.78
C ALA A 401 19.61 -6.67 13.67
N LEU A 402 18.38 -7.04 13.30
CA LEU A 402 17.60 -6.31 12.29
C LEU A 402 17.39 -4.84 12.68
N SER A 403 17.30 -4.55 14.00
CA SER A 403 17.20 -3.19 14.53
C SER A 403 18.47 -2.34 14.28
N THR A 404 19.66 -2.94 14.39
CA THR A 404 20.92 -2.24 14.09
C THR A 404 21.08 -1.98 12.60
N ILE A 405 20.62 -2.90 11.76
CA ILE A 405 20.60 -2.73 10.31
C ILE A 405 19.59 -1.65 9.92
N ALA A 406 18.38 -1.68 10.47
CA ALA A 406 17.34 -0.68 10.24
C ALA A 406 17.85 0.74 10.55
N ARG A 407 18.49 0.92 11.71
CA ARG A 407 19.10 2.21 12.11
C ARG A 407 20.18 2.66 11.14
N ARG A 408 21.07 1.75 10.71
CA ARG A 408 22.15 2.06 9.75
C ARG A 408 21.61 2.59 8.41
N TYR A 409 20.49 2.03 7.94
CA TYR A 409 19.87 2.40 6.67
C TYR A 409 18.69 3.36 6.83
N ARG A 410 18.54 3.99 8.01
CA ARG A 410 17.48 4.95 8.33
C ARG A 410 16.09 4.44 7.96
N THR A 411 15.81 3.20 8.34
CA THR A 411 14.55 2.51 8.11
C THR A 411 14.09 1.82 9.40
N THR A 412 12.95 1.16 9.38
CA THR A 412 12.43 0.42 10.53
C THR A 412 12.60 -1.09 10.39
N VAL A 413 12.56 -1.80 11.52
CA VAL A 413 12.59 -3.28 11.53
C VAL A 413 11.44 -3.86 10.71
N THR A 414 10.25 -3.26 10.85
CA THR A 414 9.04 -3.68 10.11
C THR A 414 9.26 -3.58 8.60
N VAL A 415 9.89 -2.49 8.13
CA VAL A 415 10.24 -2.30 6.72
C VAL A 415 11.16 -3.39 6.22
N LEU A 416 12.25 -3.65 6.95
CA LEU A 416 13.21 -4.68 6.56
C LEU A 416 12.58 -6.07 6.57
N MET A 417 11.65 -6.33 7.50
CA MET A 417 10.91 -7.60 7.54
C MET A 417 9.98 -7.75 6.33
N GLU A 418 9.18 -6.74 6.03
CA GLU A 418 8.25 -6.78 4.90
C GLU A 418 8.98 -6.86 3.55
N MET A 419 10.04 -6.07 3.37
CA MET A 419 10.87 -6.07 2.15
C MET A 419 11.56 -7.40 1.88
N ASN A 420 11.91 -8.11 2.93
CA ASN A 420 12.69 -9.35 2.83
C ASN A 420 11.86 -10.60 3.18
N HIS A 421 10.53 -10.45 3.27
CA HIS A 421 9.59 -11.52 3.63
C HIS A 421 9.95 -12.25 4.93
N LEU A 422 10.52 -11.51 5.91
CA LEU A 422 10.91 -12.06 7.19
C LEU A 422 9.71 -12.14 8.14
N LYS A 423 9.40 -13.33 8.63
CA LYS A 423 8.28 -13.55 9.58
C LYS A 423 8.65 -13.22 11.04
N ASN A 424 9.96 -13.19 11.37
CA ASN A 424 10.44 -12.96 12.73
C ASN A 424 11.72 -12.12 12.70
N PRO A 425 11.78 -10.96 13.41
CA PRO A 425 12.93 -10.06 13.41
C PRO A 425 14.18 -10.64 14.07
N HIS A 426 14.00 -11.66 14.93
CA HIS A 426 15.09 -12.32 15.65
C HIS A 426 15.64 -13.55 14.91
N ARG A 427 15.00 -13.98 13.81
CA ARG A 427 15.44 -15.14 13.02
C ARG A 427 16.19 -14.73 11.75
N ILE A 428 17.22 -13.92 11.93
CA ILE A 428 18.16 -13.59 10.85
C ILE A 428 19.49 -14.32 11.06
N ARG A 429 20.13 -14.76 9.98
CA ARG A 429 21.39 -15.50 10.04
C ARG A 429 22.53 -14.65 9.48
N ALA A 430 23.68 -14.64 10.18
CA ALA A 430 24.90 -14.04 9.64
C ALA A 430 25.25 -14.66 8.28
N GLY A 431 25.69 -13.83 7.35
CA GLY A 431 25.99 -14.23 5.97
C GLY A 431 24.80 -14.10 5.00
N THR A 432 23.54 -14.09 5.49
CA THR A 432 22.36 -13.86 4.64
C THR A 432 22.38 -12.43 4.08
N ARG A 433 21.93 -12.26 2.84
CA ARG A 433 21.75 -10.95 2.22
C ARG A 433 20.29 -10.51 2.36
N ILE A 434 20.10 -9.29 2.81
CA ILE A 434 18.79 -8.63 2.87
C ILE A 434 18.81 -7.35 2.04
N THR A 435 17.68 -7.05 1.41
CA THR A 435 17.47 -5.80 0.69
C THR A 435 17.20 -4.68 1.68
N VAL A 436 17.90 -3.57 1.55
CA VAL A 436 17.78 -2.39 2.39
C VAL A 436 17.56 -1.15 1.54
N PRO A 437 16.71 -0.19 1.97
CA PRO A 437 16.52 1.06 1.24
C PRO A 437 17.74 1.97 1.43
N VAL A 438 18.22 2.58 0.35
CA VAL A 438 19.24 3.63 0.42
C VAL A 438 18.59 4.93 -0.04
N PRO A 439 18.51 5.97 0.83
CA PRO A 439 18.03 7.28 0.40
C PRO A 439 18.90 7.82 -0.74
N ALA A 440 18.29 8.26 -1.82
CA ALA A 440 18.97 8.76 -3.02
C ALA A 440 19.92 9.95 -2.73
N PHE A 441 19.78 10.59 -1.58
CA PHE A 441 20.61 11.74 -1.17
C PHE A 441 22.03 11.38 -0.71
N THR A 442 22.30 10.11 -0.41
CA THR A 442 23.62 9.69 0.11
C THR A 442 24.65 9.38 -0.97
N VAL A 443 24.22 9.28 -2.23
CA VAL A 443 25.14 8.95 -3.35
C VAL A 443 25.81 10.19 -3.95
N ALA A 444 25.24 11.40 -3.75
CA ALA A 444 25.72 12.63 -4.38
C ALA A 444 26.72 13.45 -3.54
N GLN A 445 27.09 13.03 -2.33
CA GLN A 445 28.04 13.76 -1.47
C GLN A 445 29.00 12.80 -0.74
N ALA A 446 29.67 11.93 -1.48
CA ALA A 446 30.98 11.46 -1.04
C ALA A 446 32.03 12.40 -1.65
N PRO A 447 32.80 13.14 -0.85
CA PRO A 447 33.93 13.85 -1.40
C PRO A 447 34.90 12.81 -1.98
N SER A 448 35.27 13.00 -3.24
CA SER A 448 36.36 12.28 -3.89
C SER A 448 37.68 12.61 -3.19
N THR A 449 37.99 11.91 -2.12
CA THR A 449 39.36 11.82 -1.66
C THR A 449 40.03 10.67 -2.41
N THR A 450 40.67 11.01 -3.48
CA THR A 450 41.68 10.22 -4.15
C THR A 450 42.76 9.85 -3.15
N ARG A 451 42.79 8.59 -2.72
CA ARG A 451 44.00 7.89 -2.34
C ARG A 451 44.23 6.79 -3.37
N PRO A 452 45.36 6.78 -4.07
CA PRO A 452 45.64 5.70 -5.00
C PRO A 452 46.11 4.47 -4.20
N GLY A 453 45.38 3.39 -4.31
CA GLY A 453 45.69 2.18 -3.55
C GLY A 453 44.98 0.94 -4.05
N LYS A 454 45.52 0.33 -5.11
CA LYS A 454 45.48 -1.09 -5.50
C LYS A 454 44.12 -1.73 -5.84
N ASN A 455 43.98 -1.98 -7.16
CA ASN A 455 43.11 -3.00 -7.80
C ASN A 455 41.62 -2.71 -7.90
N GLU A 456 41.26 -1.65 -8.63
CA GLU A 456 40.03 -1.66 -9.45
C GLU A 456 40.35 -2.37 -10.76
N LYS A 457 39.94 -3.64 -10.89
CA LYS A 457 39.88 -4.30 -12.19
C LYS A 457 38.74 -3.68 -12.98
N ILE A 458 39.12 -2.80 -13.89
CA ILE A 458 38.22 -2.27 -14.94
C ILE A 458 37.84 -3.48 -15.81
N PHE A 459 36.56 -3.88 -15.71
CA PHE A 459 36.00 -4.81 -16.69
C PHE A 459 35.66 -4.02 -17.95
N SER A 460 36.59 -4.04 -18.90
CA SER A 460 36.30 -3.63 -20.26
C SER A 460 35.22 -4.54 -20.85
N SER A 461 34.13 -3.93 -21.34
CA SER A 461 33.08 -4.60 -22.10
C SER A 461 33.62 -5.01 -23.46
N SER A 462 34.24 -6.20 -23.52
CA SER A 462 34.48 -6.87 -24.78
C SER A 462 33.25 -7.74 -25.10
N ASN A 463 32.74 -7.61 -26.31
CA ASN A 463 31.66 -8.40 -26.92
C ASN A 463 32.14 -9.88 -27.17
N SER A 464 32.63 -10.55 -26.13
CA SER A 464 33.05 -11.97 -26.24
C SER A 464 31.88 -12.84 -25.79
N SER A 465 31.48 -13.79 -26.64
CA SER A 465 30.44 -14.79 -26.37
C SER A 465 30.80 -15.76 -25.23
N HIS A 466 32.03 -15.70 -24.71
CA HIS A 466 32.58 -16.60 -23.70
C HIS A 466 33.26 -15.80 -22.57
N TYR A 467 33.13 -16.29 -21.34
CA TYR A 467 33.76 -15.75 -20.13
C TYR A 467 34.59 -16.83 -19.41
N VAL A 468 35.82 -16.53 -19.08
CA VAL A 468 36.67 -17.43 -18.27
C VAL A 468 36.49 -17.07 -16.79
N VAL A 469 36.00 -18.02 -16.00
CA VAL A 469 35.77 -17.88 -14.56
C VAL A 469 37.07 -17.58 -13.84
N ARG A 470 37.10 -16.53 -13.04
CA ARG A 470 38.27 -16.11 -12.24
C ARG A 470 38.10 -16.52 -10.78
N ARG A 471 39.19 -16.54 -10.04
CA ARG A 471 39.17 -16.86 -8.59
C ARG A 471 38.31 -15.83 -7.83
N GLY A 472 37.26 -16.32 -7.17
CA GLY A 472 36.30 -15.49 -6.42
C GLY A 472 35.04 -15.10 -7.18
N ASP A 473 34.90 -15.47 -8.46
CA ASP A 473 33.70 -15.28 -9.22
C ASP A 473 32.56 -16.19 -8.74
N THR A 474 31.37 -15.70 -8.78
CA THR A 474 30.17 -16.52 -8.64
C THR A 474 29.34 -16.49 -9.94
N LEU A 475 28.57 -17.54 -10.18
CA LEU A 475 27.69 -17.61 -11.35
C LEU A 475 26.75 -16.41 -11.44
N TRP A 476 26.37 -15.86 -10.27
CA TRP A 476 25.53 -14.69 -10.18
C TRP A 476 26.26 -13.39 -10.57
N ASP A 477 27.53 -13.22 -10.13
CA ASP A 477 28.32 -12.03 -10.48
C ASP A 477 28.59 -12.00 -12.00
N ILE A 478 28.87 -13.16 -12.59
CA ILE A 478 29.06 -13.30 -14.04
C ILE A 478 27.75 -13.00 -14.79
N ALA A 479 26.63 -13.60 -14.36
CA ALA A 479 25.33 -13.36 -14.96
C ALA A 479 24.97 -11.87 -14.95
N ARG A 480 25.18 -11.22 -13.81
CA ARG A 480 24.93 -9.79 -13.65
C ARG A 480 25.82 -8.90 -14.50
N ALA A 481 27.13 -9.21 -14.56
CA ALA A 481 28.09 -8.45 -15.36
C ALA A 481 27.74 -8.48 -16.85
N HIS A 482 27.16 -9.59 -17.31
CA HIS A 482 26.81 -9.81 -18.70
C HIS A 482 25.31 -9.64 -19.00
N ARG A 483 24.52 -9.13 -18.04
CA ARG A 483 23.08 -8.84 -18.17
C ARG A 483 22.23 -10.06 -18.59
N VAL A 484 22.60 -11.24 -18.11
CA VAL A 484 21.87 -12.50 -18.35
C VAL A 484 21.39 -13.09 -17.03
N SER A 485 20.41 -14.00 -17.06
CA SER A 485 19.98 -14.66 -15.85
C SER A 485 20.93 -15.80 -15.44
N THR A 486 21.04 -16.09 -14.14
CA THR A 486 21.81 -17.26 -13.68
C THR A 486 21.21 -18.58 -14.19
N HIS A 487 19.91 -18.59 -14.47
CA HIS A 487 19.20 -19.72 -15.05
C HIS A 487 19.66 -19.94 -16.50
N ASP A 488 19.75 -18.88 -17.29
CA ASP A 488 20.21 -18.97 -18.68
C ASP A 488 21.70 -19.37 -18.77
N LEU A 489 22.53 -18.78 -17.90
CA LEU A 489 23.93 -19.20 -17.80
C LEU A 489 24.08 -20.68 -17.46
N LYS A 490 23.27 -21.22 -16.56
CA LYS A 490 23.26 -22.66 -16.26
C LYS A 490 22.84 -23.48 -17.47
N ARG A 491 21.77 -23.08 -18.12
CA ARG A 491 21.20 -23.76 -19.29
C ARG A 491 22.19 -23.78 -20.46
N TRP A 492 22.87 -22.67 -20.77
CA TRP A 492 23.80 -22.55 -21.86
C TRP A 492 25.10 -23.33 -21.63
N ASN A 493 25.41 -23.62 -20.37
CA ASN A 493 26.64 -24.29 -19.94
C ASN A 493 26.42 -25.68 -19.33
N ASN A 494 25.19 -26.25 -19.44
CA ASN A 494 24.80 -27.55 -18.89
C ASN A 494 25.16 -27.71 -17.40
N LEU A 495 25.01 -26.65 -16.60
CA LEU A 495 25.36 -26.67 -15.19
C LEU A 495 24.18 -27.15 -14.33
N ASN A 496 24.32 -28.29 -13.67
CA ASN A 496 23.33 -28.86 -12.76
C ASN A 496 23.26 -28.13 -11.40
N GLY A 497 24.15 -27.17 -11.12
CA GLY A 497 24.23 -26.41 -9.88
C GLY A 497 24.79 -25.01 -10.07
N SER A 498 25.07 -24.30 -8.97
CA SER A 498 25.70 -22.96 -9.02
C SER A 498 27.20 -22.98 -8.79
N ARG A 499 27.82 -24.17 -8.75
CA ARG A 499 29.27 -24.32 -8.49
C ARG A 499 30.04 -24.15 -9.78
N ILE A 500 30.93 -23.18 -9.83
CA ILE A 500 31.84 -22.90 -10.93
C ILE A 500 33.26 -22.82 -10.37
N TYR A 501 34.27 -23.14 -11.18
CA TYR A 501 35.67 -23.18 -10.76
C TYR A 501 36.51 -22.21 -11.60
N PRO A 502 37.54 -21.57 -11.02
CA PRO A 502 38.48 -20.74 -11.78
C PRO A 502 39.08 -21.52 -12.96
N GLY A 503 39.13 -20.84 -14.12
CA GLY A 503 39.60 -21.45 -15.37
C GLY A 503 38.46 -22.03 -16.24
N HIS A 504 37.26 -22.27 -15.72
CA HIS A 504 36.14 -22.70 -16.55
C HIS A 504 35.73 -21.60 -17.52
N THR A 505 35.50 -21.95 -18.77
CA THR A 505 34.95 -21.04 -19.78
C THR A 505 33.45 -21.20 -19.84
N LEU A 506 32.72 -20.12 -19.57
CA LEU A 506 31.27 -20.07 -19.65
C LEU A 506 30.83 -19.33 -20.92
N ARG A 507 29.85 -19.88 -21.63
CA ARG A 507 29.11 -19.17 -22.69
C ARG A 507 28.18 -18.17 -22.05
N ILE A 508 28.29 -16.88 -22.48
CA ILE A 508 27.55 -15.78 -21.85
C ILE A 508 26.44 -15.23 -22.74
N HIS A 509 26.62 -15.37 -24.05
CA HIS A 509 25.59 -15.12 -25.04
C HIS A 509 25.51 -16.35 -25.95
N PRO A 510 24.31 -16.92 -26.17
CA PRO A 510 24.15 -17.78 -27.33
C PRO A 510 24.34 -16.89 -28.56
N GLU A 511 25.05 -17.37 -29.58
CA GLU A 511 24.88 -16.81 -30.92
C GLU A 511 23.41 -16.70 -31.20
N ALA A 512 22.95 -15.50 -31.63
CA ALA A 512 21.56 -15.26 -31.92
C ALA A 512 21.06 -16.39 -32.82
N PRO A 513 20.07 -17.18 -32.40
CA PRO A 513 19.49 -18.16 -33.29
C PRO A 513 18.87 -17.36 -34.42
N GLN A 514 19.33 -17.61 -35.65
CA GLN A 514 18.62 -17.20 -36.84
C GLN A 514 17.14 -17.51 -36.60
N ALA A 515 16.26 -16.56 -36.89
CA ALA A 515 14.84 -16.62 -36.63
C ALA A 515 14.29 -17.99 -37.05
N ARG A 516 14.11 -18.89 -36.10
CA ARG A 516 13.48 -20.19 -36.34
C ARG A 516 12.01 -19.93 -36.50
N HIS A 517 11.46 -20.18 -37.65
CA HIS A 517 10.05 -20.23 -37.89
C HIS A 517 9.43 -21.20 -36.87
N VAL A 518 8.77 -20.66 -35.85
CA VAL A 518 7.99 -21.46 -34.89
C VAL A 518 6.73 -21.89 -35.64
N THR A 519 6.63 -23.16 -35.99
CA THR A 519 5.40 -23.71 -36.53
C THR A 519 4.42 -24.02 -35.40
N TRP A 520 3.20 -23.62 -35.58
CA TRP A 520 2.13 -23.78 -34.58
C TRP A 520 1.23 -24.95 -34.97
N ARG A 521 0.76 -25.71 -33.99
CA ARG A 521 -0.12 -26.86 -34.18
C ARG A 521 -1.30 -26.80 -33.21
N GLN A 522 -2.46 -27.33 -33.67
CA GLN A 522 -3.64 -27.50 -32.82
C GLN A 522 -3.49 -28.75 -31.94
N HIS A 523 -3.60 -28.57 -30.61
CA HIS A 523 -3.66 -29.63 -29.62
C HIS A 523 -5.09 -29.75 -29.09
N ARG A 524 -5.70 -30.93 -29.14
CA ARG A 524 -7.02 -31.19 -28.54
C ARG A 524 -6.80 -31.60 -27.09
N VAL A 525 -7.31 -30.82 -26.16
CA VAL A 525 -7.21 -31.07 -24.70
C VAL A 525 -7.88 -32.42 -24.37
N ARG A 526 -7.15 -33.31 -23.74
CA ARG A 526 -7.68 -34.62 -23.31
C ARG A 526 -8.26 -34.52 -21.90
N ARG A 527 -9.09 -35.48 -21.52
CA ARG A 527 -9.67 -35.57 -20.17
C ARG A 527 -8.55 -35.68 -19.12
N GLY A 528 -8.51 -34.76 -18.15
CA GLY A 528 -7.47 -34.70 -17.10
C GLY A 528 -6.21 -33.92 -17.47
N GLU A 529 -6.05 -33.42 -18.70
CA GLU A 529 -4.94 -32.54 -19.02
C GLU A 529 -5.15 -31.12 -18.47
N THR A 530 -4.06 -30.53 -17.97
CA THR A 530 -3.99 -29.13 -17.53
C THR A 530 -3.11 -28.31 -18.47
N LEU A 531 -3.26 -26.99 -18.48
CA LEU A 531 -2.31 -26.14 -19.25
C LEU A 531 -0.86 -26.36 -18.86
N SER A 532 -0.59 -26.70 -17.60
CA SER A 532 0.77 -27.02 -17.13
C SER A 532 1.33 -28.28 -17.79
N THR A 533 0.56 -29.36 -17.85
CA THR A 533 0.98 -30.61 -18.48
C THR A 533 1.12 -30.47 -19.99
N ILE A 534 0.27 -29.66 -20.61
CA ILE A 534 0.36 -29.36 -22.06
C ILE A 534 1.58 -28.47 -22.35
N ALA A 535 1.83 -27.44 -21.54
CA ALA A 535 2.99 -26.57 -21.66
C ALA A 535 4.30 -27.37 -21.58
N GLN A 536 4.41 -28.23 -20.58
CA GLN A 536 5.58 -29.10 -20.39
C GLN A 536 5.80 -30.03 -21.58
N ARG A 537 4.74 -30.67 -22.11
CA ARG A 537 4.80 -31.57 -23.26
C ARG A 537 5.26 -30.87 -24.53
N HIS A 538 4.90 -29.61 -24.71
CA HIS A 538 5.21 -28.83 -25.90
C HIS A 538 6.39 -27.87 -25.72
N GLY A 539 7.17 -28.02 -24.64
CA GLY A 539 8.38 -27.22 -24.40
C GLY A 539 8.13 -25.73 -24.27
N THR A 540 6.97 -25.36 -23.72
CA THR A 540 6.54 -23.96 -23.53
C THR A 540 6.10 -23.71 -22.09
N THR A 541 5.57 -22.53 -21.81
CA THR A 541 5.09 -22.15 -20.47
C THR A 541 3.58 -21.87 -20.46
N VAL A 542 2.95 -22.00 -19.30
CA VAL A 542 1.50 -21.72 -19.13
C VAL A 542 1.13 -20.30 -19.58
N PRO A 543 1.90 -19.24 -19.21
CA PRO A 543 1.61 -17.88 -19.70
C PRO A 543 1.59 -17.78 -21.22
N VAL A 544 2.57 -18.40 -21.89
CA VAL A 544 2.63 -18.40 -23.38
C VAL A 544 1.42 -19.10 -23.98
N LEU A 545 0.97 -20.24 -23.44
CA LEU A 545 -0.22 -20.91 -23.92
C LEU A 545 -1.50 -20.10 -23.66
N MET A 546 -1.56 -19.40 -22.55
CA MET A 546 -2.71 -18.52 -22.22
C MET A 546 -2.81 -17.35 -23.20
N GLU A 547 -1.70 -16.65 -23.41
CA GLU A 547 -1.60 -15.52 -24.34
C GLU A 547 -1.96 -15.93 -25.78
N MET A 548 -1.35 -17.02 -26.26
CA MET A 548 -1.56 -17.54 -27.61
C MET A 548 -3.02 -17.97 -27.87
N ASN A 549 -3.73 -18.41 -26.84
CA ASN A 549 -5.09 -18.93 -26.93
C ASN A 549 -6.13 -17.99 -26.31
N GLN A 550 -5.75 -16.77 -25.93
CA GLN A 550 -6.61 -15.75 -25.30
C GLN A 550 -7.36 -16.29 -24.06
N LEU A 551 -6.65 -17.09 -23.24
CA LEU A 551 -7.23 -17.71 -22.07
C LEU A 551 -7.00 -16.83 -20.83
N ASN A 552 -8.07 -16.41 -20.18
CA ASN A 552 -8.01 -15.56 -18.97
C ASN A 552 -7.85 -16.35 -17.68
N ASN A 553 -7.99 -17.69 -17.71
CA ASN A 553 -7.88 -18.54 -16.52
C ASN A 553 -7.20 -19.88 -16.87
N PRO A 554 -6.04 -20.21 -16.24
CA PRO A 554 -5.28 -21.42 -16.54
C PRO A 554 -5.98 -22.73 -16.11
N HIS A 555 -6.98 -22.64 -15.23
CA HIS A 555 -7.75 -23.79 -14.73
C HIS A 555 -9.06 -24.04 -15.48
N ARG A 556 -9.39 -23.21 -16.47
CA ARG A 556 -10.67 -23.27 -17.19
C ARG A 556 -10.50 -23.78 -18.62
N ILE A 557 -9.81 -24.91 -18.79
CA ILE A 557 -9.76 -25.63 -20.07
C ILE A 557 -10.63 -26.89 -19.96
N GLN A 558 -11.44 -27.14 -20.98
CA GLN A 558 -12.32 -28.32 -21.04
C GLN A 558 -11.75 -29.38 -21.98
N ALA A 559 -11.90 -30.64 -21.62
CA ALA A 559 -11.57 -31.74 -22.51
C ALA A 559 -12.35 -31.61 -23.86
N GLY A 560 -11.64 -31.79 -24.95
CA GLY A 560 -12.18 -31.59 -26.29
C GLY A 560 -11.85 -30.23 -26.92
N THR A 561 -11.52 -29.19 -26.12
CA THR A 561 -11.10 -27.87 -26.64
C THR A 561 -9.82 -27.99 -27.45
N ARG A 562 -9.72 -27.24 -28.54
CA ARG A 562 -8.49 -27.13 -29.33
C ARG A 562 -7.74 -25.88 -28.91
N ILE A 563 -6.45 -26.05 -28.59
CA ILE A 563 -5.56 -24.96 -28.23
C ILE A 563 -4.33 -24.97 -29.14
N THR A 564 -3.82 -23.82 -29.47
CA THR A 564 -2.61 -23.62 -30.29
C THR A 564 -1.37 -23.84 -29.41
N VAL A 565 -0.47 -24.71 -29.85
CA VAL A 565 0.78 -25.06 -29.16
C VAL A 565 1.97 -24.97 -30.09
N PRO A 566 3.19 -24.62 -29.60
CA PRO A 566 4.38 -24.61 -30.43
C PRO A 566 4.82 -26.04 -30.76
N VAL A 567 5.33 -26.25 -31.96
CA VAL A 567 5.97 -27.53 -32.37
C VAL A 567 7.45 -27.46 -32.06
N PRO A 568 8.00 -28.33 -31.20
CA PRO A 568 9.45 -28.43 -31.03
C PRO A 568 10.07 -28.89 -32.34
N THR A 569 10.96 -28.08 -32.93
CA THR A 569 11.74 -28.51 -34.09
C THR A 569 12.75 -29.54 -33.58
N GLN A 570 12.62 -30.79 -33.99
CA GLN A 570 13.67 -31.80 -33.77
C GLN A 570 14.97 -31.35 -34.47
N ALA A 571 16.05 -31.39 -33.74
CA ALA A 571 17.37 -31.23 -34.34
C ALA A 571 17.59 -32.38 -35.35
N PRO A 572 18.15 -32.11 -36.54
CA PRO A 572 18.56 -33.19 -37.44
C PRO A 572 19.63 -34.05 -36.72
N GLY A 573 19.39 -35.35 -36.68
CA GLY A 573 20.33 -36.32 -36.16
C GLY A 573 21.64 -36.25 -36.93
N PRO A 574 22.78 -36.69 -36.34
CA PRO A 574 24.06 -36.70 -37.02
C PRO A 574 23.96 -37.63 -38.23
N GLN A 575 24.19 -37.10 -39.44
CA GLN A 575 24.46 -37.90 -40.61
C GLN A 575 25.78 -38.62 -40.38
N ALA A 576 25.73 -39.93 -40.47
CA ALA A 576 26.90 -40.77 -40.55
C ALA A 576 27.66 -40.47 -41.83
N LEU A 577 28.91 -40.13 -41.70
CA LEU A 577 30.02 -40.39 -42.62
C LEU A 577 31.27 -40.65 -41.78
#